data_db9084b3227fc6baa97932ecc76dc109
#
_entry.id   db9084b3227fc6baa97932ecc76dc109
#
_cell.length_a   1.000
_cell.length_b   1.000
_cell.length_c   1.000
_cell.angle_alpha   90.00
_cell.angle_beta   90.00
_cell.angle_gamma   90.00
#
_symmetry.space_group_name_H-M   'P 1'
#
loop_
_entity.id
_entity.type
_entity.pdbx_description
1 polymer ?
#
loop_
_entity_poly.entity_id
_entity_poly.type
_entity_poly.pdbx_seq_one_letter_code
_entity_poly.pdbx_strand_id
1 'polypeptide(L)'
;MIYVKSGAGLYILEGRLRVLNDGDLIIIPPRISYSFLAQDLGGEYNENIDASVLQFGETWLNGLLTVFRTLGEVVLKLKEMKSAMSAKGKKWLRMSSLMADLKTCQPSVQPLKIIELIELFKTSADFYPITDEVLYDDVNAEDKVTRIKRYISCHLLNRITLDEISEYAGMNRTYFCLFFKRHFGTGLTDYINLERMKKASSLLGQGLTSVSDVARECGFPNVTYFNRVFRKNYGMSPTEYRNKVRKS
;
A
#
# COMPACT_ATOMS: atom_id res chain seq x y z
N MET A 1 -8.37 -13.85 11.44
CA MET A 1 -7.43 -14.34 10.43
C MET A 1 -7.75 -13.66 9.11
N ILE A 2 -6.75 -13.18 8.42
CA ILE A 2 -6.87 -12.43 7.16
C ILE A 2 -5.99 -13.10 6.14
N TYR A 3 -6.53 -13.40 4.96
CA TYR A 3 -5.78 -13.91 3.82
C TYR A 3 -6.02 -13.02 2.62
N VAL A 4 -4.98 -12.47 2.05
CA VAL A 4 -5.00 -11.67 0.82
C VAL A 4 -4.76 -12.59 -0.36
N LYS A 5 -5.79 -12.76 -1.19
CA LYS A 5 -5.73 -13.60 -2.38
C LYS A 5 -5.05 -12.86 -3.53
N SER A 6 -5.34 -11.58 -3.69
CA SER A 6 -4.74 -10.71 -4.72
C SER A 6 -4.89 -9.25 -4.35
N GLY A 7 -4.01 -8.41 -4.88
CA GLY A 7 -3.99 -6.97 -4.65
C GLY A 7 -3.22 -6.56 -3.40
N ALA A 8 -3.23 -5.27 -3.12
CA ALA A 8 -2.57 -4.69 -1.97
C ALA A 8 -3.51 -3.72 -1.24
N GLY A 9 -3.32 -3.56 0.05
CA GLY A 9 -4.14 -2.68 0.87
C GLY A 9 -3.41 -2.18 2.10
N LEU A 10 -4.10 -1.33 2.85
CA LEU A 10 -3.56 -0.78 4.09
C LEU A 10 -4.39 -1.21 5.28
N TYR A 11 -3.73 -1.47 6.38
CA TYR A 11 -4.38 -1.71 7.66
C TYR A 11 -3.60 -1.06 8.80
N ILE A 12 -4.32 -0.73 9.84
CA ILE A 12 -3.73 -0.28 11.11
C ILE A 12 -3.75 -1.47 12.07
N LEU A 13 -2.60 -1.77 12.66
CA LEU A 13 -2.45 -2.77 13.71
C LEU A 13 -1.80 -2.09 14.91
N GLU A 14 -2.49 -2.08 16.06
CA GLU A 14 -2.01 -1.42 17.29
C GLU A 14 -1.58 0.05 17.07
N GLY A 15 -2.39 0.80 16.30
CA GLY A 15 -2.12 2.20 15.98
C GLY A 15 -1.04 2.43 14.92
N ARG A 16 -0.46 1.38 14.35
CA ARG A 16 0.60 1.47 13.33
C ARG A 16 0.10 1.07 11.95
N LEU A 17 0.41 1.91 10.98
CA LEU A 17 0.05 1.67 9.59
C LEU A 17 0.94 0.59 8.97
N ARG A 18 0.32 -0.38 8.31
CA ARG A 18 0.96 -1.52 7.66
C ARG A 18 0.38 -1.75 6.28
N VAL A 19 1.13 -2.44 5.45
CA VAL A 19 0.71 -2.84 4.10
C VAL A 19 0.31 -4.31 4.10
N LEU A 20 -0.81 -4.62 3.45
CA LEU A 20 -1.19 -5.97 3.04
C LEU A 20 -0.75 -6.17 1.60
N ASN A 21 -0.11 -7.27 1.31
CA ASN A 21 0.32 -7.64 -0.02
C ASN A 21 -0.32 -8.96 -0.45
N ASP A 22 -0.24 -9.22 -1.74
CA ASP A 22 -0.58 -10.53 -2.32
C ASP A 22 0.03 -11.68 -1.51
N GLY A 23 -0.81 -12.64 -1.17
CA GLY A 23 -0.41 -13.82 -0.44
C GLY A 23 -0.25 -13.63 1.08
N ASP A 24 -0.42 -12.44 1.62
CA ASP A 24 -0.31 -12.25 3.07
C ASP A 24 -1.38 -13.06 3.81
N LEU A 25 -0.93 -13.78 4.83
CA LEU A 25 -1.78 -14.47 5.78
C LEU A 25 -1.44 -14.02 7.19
N ILE A 26 -2.37 -13.28 7.78
CA ILE A 26 -2.20 -12.61 9.07
C ILE A 26 -3.19 -13.18 10.08
N ILE A 27 -2.69 -13.48 11.26
CA ILE A 27 -3.47 -13.95 12.40
C ILE A 27 -3.42 -12.88 13.47
N ILE A 28 -4.57 -12.28 13.77
CA ILE A 28 -4.70 -11.25 14.80
C ILE A 28 -5.41 -11.87 15.99
N PRO A 29 -4.74 -11.96 17.16
CA PRO A 29 -5.33 -12.51 18.36
C PRO A 29 -6.39 -11.56 18.97
N PRO A 30 -7.22 -12.04 19.90
CA PRO A 30 -8.14 -11.18 20.65
C PRO A 30 -7.35 -10.09 21.39
N ARG A 31 -7.98 -8.92 21.59
CA ARG A 31 -7.42 -7.73 22.27
C ARG A 31 -6.40 -6.93 21.47
N ILE A 32 -6.02 -7.35 20.29
CA ILE A 32 -5.22 -6.56 19.37
C ILE A 32 -6.16 -5.72 18.49
N SER A 33 -6.02 -4.40 18.58
CA SER A 33 -6.80 -3.47 17.74
C SER A 33 -6.31 -3.48 16.31
N TYR A 34 -7.24 -3.60 15.38
CA TYR A 34 -6.94 -3.46 13.95
C TYR A 34 -8.08 -2.78 13.20
N SER A 35 -7.76 -2.11 12.12
CA SER A 35 -8.74 -1.58 11.18
C SER A 35 -8.19 -1.59 9.76
N PHE A 36 -9.08 -1.85 8.80
CA PHE A 36 -8.75 -1.70 7.39
C PHE A 36 -8.99 -0.26 6.97
N LEU A 37 -8.10 0.27 6.15
CA LEU A 37 -8.29 1.56 5.53
C LEU A 37 -8.91 1.34 4.15
N ALA A 38 -10.22 1.55 4.07
CA ALA A 38 -10.97 1.56 2.81
C ALA A 38 -10.88 2.94 2.16
N GLN A 39 -9.68 3.50 1.96
CA GLN A 39 -9.56 4.83 1.38
C GLN A 39 -8.91 4.79 0.00
N ASP A 40 -9.57 5.49 -0.89
CA ASP A 40 -9.04 6.08 -2.10
C ASP A 40 -7.86 7.00 -1.74
N LEU A 41 -6.65 6.48 -1.79
CA LEU A 41 -5.43 7.24 -1.50
C LEU A 41 -5.05 8.20 -2.65
N GLY A 42 -6.05 8.64 -3.43
CA GLY A 42 -5.89 9.62 -4.49
C GLY A 42 -5.58 8.99 -5.84
N GLY A 43 -6.61 8.54 -6.50
CA GLY A 43 -6.74 8.57 -7.96
C GLY A 43 -6.04 7.52 -8.82
N GLU A 44 -5.10 6.72 -8.34
CA GLU A 44 -4.44 5.69 -9.17
C GLU A 44 -4.27 4.33 -8.47
N TYR A 45 -4.74 4.18 -7.23
CA TYR A 45 -4.51 2.99 -6.39
C TYR A 45 -5.81 2.36 -5.91
N ASN A 46 -6.68 2.03 -6.84
CA ASN A 46 -7.75 1.07 -6.62
C ASN A 46 -7.28 -0.30 -7.16
N GLU A 47 -6.18 -0.82 -6.64
CA GLU A 47 -5.96 -2.25 -6.76
C GLU A 47 -7.00 -2.90 -5.87
N ASN A 48 -8.04 -3.47 -6.48
CA ASN A 48 -9.08 -4.22 -5.80
C ASN A 48 -8.40 -5.31 -4.97
N ILE A 49 -8.36 -5.14 -3.64
CA ILE A 49 -7.89 -6.18 -2.76
C ILE A 49 -8.96 -7.27 -2.66
N ASP A 50 -8.65 -8.49 -3.08
CA ASP A 50 -9.47 -9.68 -2.79
C ASP A 50 -8.89 -10.35 -1.54
N ALA A 51 -9.53 -10.11 -0.41
CA ALA A 51 -9.13 -10.69 0.86
C ALA A 51 -10.28 -11.45 1.51
N SER A 52 -9.95 -12.52 2.21
CA SER A 52 -10.87 -13.29 3.04
C SER A 52 -10.57 -13.03 4.50
N VAL A 53 -11.62 -12.71 5.28
CA VAL A 53 -11.49 -12.49 6.72
C VAL A 53 -12.30 -13.54 7.45
N LEU A 54 -11.66 -14.29 8.35
CA LEU A 54 -12.29 -15.26 9.22
C LEU A 54 -12.17 -14.80 10.68
N GLN A 55 -13.30 -14.58 11.33
CA GLN A 55 -13.35 -14.15 12.73
C GLN A 55 -13.98 -15.22 13.61
N PHE A 56 -13.41 -15.43 14.77
CA PHE A 56 -13.93 -16.33 15.80
C PHE A 56 -14.33 -15.54 17.02
N GLY A 57 -15.57 -15.73 17.48
CA GLY A 57 -15.99 -15.24 18.79
C GLY A 57 -15.46 -16.12 19.92
N GLU A 58 -15.23 -15.53 21.08
CA GLU A 58 -14.75 -16.28 22.25
C GLU A 58 -15.73 -17.38 22.67
N THR A 59 -17.03 -17.11 22.61
CA THR A 59 -18.08 -18.10 22.89
C THR A 59 -17.99 -19.32 21.98
N TRP A 60 -17.69 -19.10 20.70
CA TRP A 60 -17.52 -20.18 19.72
C TRP A 60 -16.30 -21.03 20.02
N LEU A 61 -15.17 -20.39 20.33
CA LEU A 61 -13.93 -21.09 20.72
C LEU A 61 -14.14 -21.91 22.00
N ASN A 62 -14.87 -21.38 22.99
CA ASN A 62 -15.21 -22.12 24.20
C ASN A 62 -16.13 -23.32 23.91
N GLY A 63 -17.08 -23.15 23.00
CA GLY A 63 -17.96 -24.24 22.55
C GLY A 63 -17.19 -25.38 21.89
N LEU A 64 -16.15 -25.09 21.12
CA LEU A 64 -15.27 -26.12 20.56
C LEU A 64 -14.59 -26.97 21.64
N LEU A 65 -14.20 -26.40 22.78
CA LEU A 65 -13.57 -27.12 23.87
C LEU A 65 -14.53 -28.10 24.55
N THR A 66 -15.82 -27.81 24.55
CA THR A 66 -16.83 -28.68 25.09
C THR A 66 -16.99 -29.96 24.26
N VAL A 67 -16.89 -29.81 22.92
CA VAL A 67 -17.05 -30.92 21.98
C VAL A 67 -15.74 -31.64 21.67
N PHE A 68 -14.68 -30.86 21.47
CA PHE A 68 -13.35 -31.36 21.05
C PHE A 68 -12.27 -31.03 22.09
N ARG A 69 -12.21 -31.86 23.17
CA ARG A 69 -11.20 -31.66 24.24
C ARG A 69 -9.77 -31.68 23.76
N THR A 70 -9.49 -32.39 22.67
CA THR A 70 -8.17 -32.48 22.03
C THR A 70 -7.68 -31.15 21.43
N LEU A 71 -8.57 -30.18 21.20
CA LEU A 71 -8.23 -28.84 20.76
C LEU A 71 -7.89 -27.86 21.88
N GLY A 72 -7.91 -28.34 23.14
CA GLY A 72 -7.71 -27.50 24.33
C GLY A 72 -6.44 -26.68 24.30
N GLU A 73 -5.31 -27.33 24.01
CA GLU A 73 -4.01 -26.67 23.91
C GLU A 73 -3.97 -25.60 22.83
N VAL A 74 -4.56 -25.89 21.67
CA VAL A 74 -4.57 -24.98 20.53
C VAL A 74 -5.40 -23.73 20.82
N VAL A 75 -6.59 -23.92 21.39
CA VAL A 75 -7.49 -22.83 21.75
C VAL A 75 -6.88 -21.95 22.84
N LEU A 76 -6.24 -22.54 23.86
CA LEU A 76 -5.52 -21.79 24.89
C LEU A 76 -4.39 -20.98 24.26
N LYS A 77 -3.59 -21.59 23.39
CA LYS A 77 -2.51 -20.91 22.66
C LYS A 77 -3.03 -19.71 21.84
N LEU A 78 -4.14 -19.87 21.12
CA LEU A 78 -4.77 -18.76 20.37
C LEU A 78 -5.23 -17.62 21.28
N LYS A 79 -5.76 -17.95 22.47
CA LYS A 79 -6.20 -16.95 23.46
C LYS A 79 -5.04 -16.21 24.13
N GLU A 80 -3.91 -16.89 24.33
CA GLU A 80 -2.73 -16.37 24.99
C GLU A 80 -1.75 -15.65 24.05
N MET A 81 -2.02 -15.67 22.74
CA MET A 81 -1.20 -14.93 21.78
C MET A 81 -1.16 -13.45 22.12
N LYS A 82 0.04 -12.90 22.26
CA LYS A 82 0.27 -11.49 22.63
C LYS A 82 0.55 -10.56 21.45
N SER A 83 0.84 -11.12 20.29
CA SER A 83 1.13 -10.35 19.07
C SER A 83 0.45 -10.96 17.86
N ALA A 84 0.17 -10.16 16.86
CA ALA A 84 -0.26 -10.67 15.58
C ALA A 84 0.88 -11.47 14.93
N MET A 85 0.52 -12.50 14.15
CA MET A 85 1.46 -13.44 13.53
C MET A 85 1.23 -13.49 12.03
N SER A 86 2.29 -13.73 11.29
CA SER A 86 2.20 -14.15 9.88
C SER A 86 2.55 -15.63 9.74
N ALA A 87 1.93 -16.32 8.80
CA ALA A 87 2.28 -17.70 8.45
C ALA A 87 3.20 -17.73 7.23
N LYS A 88 4.14 -18.68 7.20
CA LYS A 88 5.04 -18.94 6.07
C LYS A 88 5.18 -20.46 5.83
N GLY A 89 5.87 -20.81 4.76
CA GLY A 89 6.22 -22.20 4.48
C GLY A 89 5.03 -23.12 4.20
N LYS A 90 5.12 -24.36 4.67
CA LYS A 90 4.09 -25.38 4.42
C LYS A 90 2.74 -25.06 5.06
N LYS A 91 2.75 -24.41 6.22
CA LYS A 91 1.51 -23.99 6.90
C LYS A 91 0.81 -22.88 6.14
N TRP A 92 1.56 -21.91 5.63
CA TRP A 92 0.99 -20.88 4.78
C TRP A 92 0.27 -21.50 3.57
N LEU A 93 0.88 -22.43 2.87
CA LEU A 93 0.27 -23.15 1.73
C LEU A 93 -1.05 -23.83 2.11
N ARG A 94 -1.09 -24.51 3.26
CA ARG A 94 -2.29 -25.22 3.70
C ARG A 94 -3.37 -24.25 4.17
N MET A 95 -3.00 -23.24 4.96
CA MET A 95 -3.94 -22.25 5.49
C MET A 95 -4.54 -21.38 4.38
N SER A 96 -3.73 -20.93 3.43
CA SER A 96 -4.21 -20.13 2.29
C SER A 96 -5.19 -20.92 1.42
N SER A 97 -4.90 -22.20 1.16
CA SER A 97 -5.84 -23.10 0.46
C SER A 97 -7.15 -23.24 1.22
N LEU A 98 -7.11 -23.51 2.52
CA LEU A 98 -8.31 -23.64 3.35
C LEU A 98 -9.14 -22.33 3.39
N MET A 99 -8.48 -21.18 3.50
CA MET A 99 -9.14 -19.87 3.49
C MET A 99 -9.82 -19.58 2.14
N ALA A 100 -9.16 -19.92 1.04
CA ALA A 100 -9.76 -19.80 -0.30
C ALA A 100 -10.98 -20.72 -0.47
N ASP A 101 -10.88 -21.95 -0.01
CA ASP A 101 -11.93 -22.94 -0.10
C ASP A 101 -13.18 -22.60 0.74
N LEU A 102 -12.99 -21.95 1.90
CA LEU A 102 -14.10 -21.57 2.78
C LEU A 102 -15.13 -20.68 2.09
N LYS A 103 -14.73 -19.89 1.10
CA LYS A 103 -15.61 -19.01 0.32
C LYS A 103 -16.52 -19.77 -0.64
N THR A 104 -16.09 -20.94 -1.11
CA THR A 104 -16.72 -21.69 -2.20
C THR A 104 -17.31 -23.03 -1.77
N CYS A 105 -16.91 -23.57 -0.62
CA CYS A 105 -17.39 -24.88 -0.16
C CYS A 105 -18.83 -24.81 0.36
N GLN A 106 -19.48 -25.96 0.42
CA GLN A 106 -20.82 -26.08 1.00
C GLN A 106 -20.82 -25.68 2.49
N PRO A 107 -21.86 -24.99 2.99
CA PRO A 107 -21.92 -24.55 4.39
C PRO A 107 -21.71 -25.66 5.42
N SER A 108 -22.17 -26.89 5.14
CA SER A 108 -21.98 -28.07 5.99
C SER A 108 -20.53 -28.53 6.13
N VAL A 109 -19.65 -28.15 5.18
CA VAL A 109 -18.23 -28.50 5.18
C VAL A 109 -17.38 -27.42 5.83
N GLN A 110 -17.86 -26.19 5.92
CA GLN A 110 -17.11 -25.07 6.52
C GLN A 110 -16.58 -25.35 7.94
N PRO A 111 -17.37 -25.92 8.87
CA PRO A 111 -16.88 -26.22 10.21
C PRO A 111 -15.64 -27.13 10.23
N LEU A 112 -15.61 -28.14 9.35
CA LEU A 112 -14.47 -29.06 9.24
C LEU A 112 -13.21 -28.35 8.80
N LYS A 113 -13.30 -27.47 7.80
CA LYS A 113 -12.17 -26.65 7.33
C LYS A 113 -11.69 -25.67 8.39
N ILE A 114 -12.60 -25.10 9.18
CA ILE A 114 -12.24 -24.20 10.29
C ILE A 114 -11.52 -24.98 11.40
N ILE A 115 -11.99 -26.18 11.74
CA ILE A 115 -11.31 -27.03 12.72
C ILE A 115 -9.90 -27.40 12.22
N GLU A 116 -9.75 -27.74 10.96
CA GLU A 116 -8.44 -27.99 10.37
C GLU A 116 -7.51 -26.76 10.43
N LEU A 117 -8.04 -25.55 10.13
CA LEU A 117 -7.30 -24.31 10.30
C LEU A 117 -6.80 -24.12 11.74
N ILE A 118 -7.67 -24.38 12.73
CA ILE A 118 -7.30 -24.28 14.14
C ILE A 118 -6.22 -25.28 14.51
N GLU A 119 -6.32 -26.53 14.06
CA GLU A 119 -5.32 -27.57 14.35
C GLU A 119 -3.91 -27.20 13.86
N LEU A 120 -3.82 -26.42 12.76
CA LEU A 120 -2.51 -25.95 12.27
C LEU A 120 -1.75 -25.07 13.27
N PHE A 121 -2.44 -24.49 14.27
CA PHE A 121 -1.78 -23.73 15.35
C PHE A 121 -1.16 -24.59 16.45
N LYS A 122 -1.33 -25.90 16.42
CA LYS A 122 -0.80 -26.81 17.44
C LYS A 122 0.72 -26.68 17.60
N THR A 123 1.44 -26.49 16.51
CA THR A 123 2.88 -26.24 16.54
C THR A 123 3.20 -24.79 16.19
N SER A 124 4.29 -24.24 16.75
CA SER A 124 4.72 -22.86 16.49
C SER A 124 5.53 -22.70 15.20
N ALA A 125 5.96 -23.81 14.60
CA ALA A 125 6.72 -23.75 13.35
C ALA A 125 5.94 -23.02 12.27
N ASP A 126 6.62 -22.21 11.45
CA ASP A 126 6.06 -21.43 10.35
C ASP A 126 5.15 -20.26 10.75
N PHE A 127 5.04 -19.93 12.05
CA PHE A 127 4.39 -18.71 12.53
C PHE A 127 5.43 -17.73 13.07
N TYR A 128 5.39 -16.51 12.55
CA TYR A 128 6.32 -15.45 12.88
C TYR A 128 5.55 -14.26 13.45
N PRO A 129 5.94 -13.71 14.59
CA PRO A 129 5.30 -12.51 15.11
C PRO A 129 5.44 -11.41 14.07
N ILE A 130 4.37 -10.66 13.86
CA ILE A 130 4.42 -9.41 13.15
C ILE A 130 5.05 -8.41 14.10
N THR A 131 6.38 -8.47 14.20
CA THR A 131 7.17 -7.55 15.02
C THR A 131 7.09 -6.16 14.42
N ASP A 132 7.48 -5.19 15.26
CA ASP A 132 7.77 -3.82 14.88
C ASP A 132 9.03 -3.67 14.02
N GLU A 133 9.57 -4.76 13.50
CA GLU A 133 10.32 -4.62 12.27
C GLU A 133 9.37 -3.89 11.36
N VAL A 134 9.40 -2.60 11.60
CA VAL A 134 8.95 -1.55 10.72
C VAL A 134 9.28 -2.13 9.37
N LEU A 135 8.26 -2.39 8.57
CA LEU A 135 8.47 -2.79 7.19
C LEU A 135 9.47 -1.86 6.51
N TYR A 136 9.91 -0.83 7.24
CA TYR A 136 10.93 0.10 6.83
C TYR A 136 11.50 0.82 8.06
N ASP A 137 12.61 0.30 8.51
CA ASP A 137 13.55 1.03 9.32
C ASP A 137 13.88 2.33 8.57
N ASP A 138 13.41 3.45 9.10
CA ASP A 138 13.71 4.80 8.61
C ASP A 138 15.22 5.17 8.80
N VAL A 139 16.03 4.21 9.21
CA VAL A 139 17.49 4.40 9.39
C VAL A 139 18.15 4.92 8.10
N ASN A 140 17.52 4.75 6.94
CA ASN A 140 18.00 5.30 5.67
C ASN A 140 16.91 6.14 4.93
N ALA A 141 15.93 6.71 5.62
CA ALA A 141 14.88 7.50 4.96
C ALA A 141 15.46 8.72 4.22
N GLU A 142 16.42 9.42 4.80
CA GLU A 142 17.09 10.55 4.17
C GLU A 142 17.83 10.15 2.89
N ASP A 143 18.52 9.00 2.92
CA ASP A 143 19.19 8.47 1.73
C ASP A 143 18.17 8.06 0.65
N LYS A 144 17.08 7.40 1.02
CA LYS A 144 16.00 7.03 0.10
C LYS A 144 15.31 8.26 -0.51
N VAL A 145 14.99 9.27 0.31
CA VAL A 145 14.43 10.53 -0.17
C VAL A 145 15.37 11.21 -1.16
N THR A 146 16.64 11.26 -0.85
CA THR A 146 17.68 11.85 -1.72
C THR A 146 17.81 11.08 -3.03
N ARG A 147 17.80 9.75 -3.00
CA ARG A 147 17.82 8.91 -4.19
C ARG A 147 16.59 9.12 -5.06
N ILE A 148 15.40 9.15 -4.48
CA ILE A 148 14.13 9.39 -5.19
C ILE A 148 14.14 10.79 -5.84
N LYS A 149 14.54 11.83 -5.10
CA LYS A 149 14.69 13.19 -5.66
C LYS A 149 15.62 13.21 -6.85
N ARG A 150 16.78 12.57 -6.74
CA ARG A 150 17.75 12.47 -7.84
C ARG A 150 17.17 11.75 -9.05
N TYR A 151 16.49 10.62 -8.84
CA TYR A 151 15.84 9.90 -9.92
C TYR A 151 14.84 10.78 -10.67
N ILE A 152 13.94 11.45 -9.93
CA ILE A 152 12.95 12.36 -10.52
C ILE A 152 13.65 13.49 -11.29
N SER A 153 14.68 14.10 -10.72
CA SER A 153 15.40 15.20 -11.39
C SER A 153 16.07 14.74 -12.68
N CYS A 154 16.68 13.57 -12.70
CA CYS A 154 17.33 13.01 -13.89
C CYS A 154 16.33 12.61 -15.00
N HIS A 155 15.13 12.20 -14.62
CA HIS A 155 14.11 11.69 -15.54
C HIS A 155 12.92 12.65 -15.72
N LEU A 156 13.03 13.88 -15.21
CA LEU A 156 11.92 14.84 -15.12
C LEU A 156 11.20 15.10 -16.47
N LEU A 157 11.93 15.07 -17.55
CA LEU A 157 11.43 15.36 -18.91
C LEU A 157 10.86 14.12 -19.60
N ASN A 158 11.12 12.94 -19.06
CA ASN A 158 10.66 11.67 -19.56
C ASN A 158 9.40 11.21 -18.82
N ARG A 159 8.76 10.17 -19.34
CA ARG A 159 7.68 9.51 -18.61
C ARG A 159 8.29 8.76 -17.41
N ILE A 160 7.90 9.12 -16.21
CA ILE A 160 8.23 8.38 -14.97
C ILE A 160 7.01 7.56 -14.62
N THR A 161 7.17 6.23 -14.58
CA THR A 161 6.12 5.34 -14.10
C THR A 161 6.34 5.00 -12.63
N LEU A 162 5.26 4.66 -11.96
CA LEU A 162 5.35 4.24 -10.56
C LEU A 162 6.18 2.97 -10.41
N ASP A 163 6.06 2.02 -11.37
CA ASP A 163 6.81 0.78 -11.35
C ASP A 163 8.32 1.03 -11.33
N GLU A 164 8.78 1.81 -12.29
CA GLU A 164 10.21 2.13 -12.42
C GLU A 164 10.77 2.80 -11.15
N ILE A 165 10.07 3.80 -10.62
CA ILE A 165 10.58 4.54 -9.46
C ILE A 165 10.45 3.75 -8.16
N SER A 166 9.43 2.93 -8.00
CA SER A 166 9.29 2.07 -6.81
C SER A 166 10.34 0.96 -6.82
N GLU A 167 10.61 0.34 -7.95
CA GLU A 167 11.67 -0.64 -8.13
C GLU A 167 13.05 0.00 -7.86
N TYR A 168 13.32 1.17 -8.41
CA TYR A 168 14.55 1.93 -8.15
C TYR A 168 14.75 2.25 -6.66
N ALA A 169 13.65 2.57 -5.96
CA ALA A 169 13.66 2.83 -4.52
C ALA A 169 13.77 1.55 -3.67
N GLY A 170 13.68 0.35 -4.29
CA GLY A 170 13.64 -0.93 -3.58
C GLY A 170 12.36 -1.11 -2.76
N MET A 171 11.24 -0.60 -3.26
CA MET A 171 9.95 -0.59 -2.58
C MET A 171 8.88 -1.22 -3.47
N ASN A 172 7.88 -1.90 -2.87
CA ASN A 172 6.66 -2.18 -3.61
C ASN A 172 5.87 -0.88 -3.85
N ARG A 173 4.99 -0.87 -4.86
CA ARG A 173 4.21 0.32 -5.26
C ARG A 173 3.45 0.97 -4.12
N THR A 174 2.73 0.17 -3.34
CA THR A 174 1.87 0.66 -2.25
C THR A 174 2.69 1.38 -1.19
N TYR A 175 3.80 0.75 -0.77
CA TYR A 175 4.70 1.38 0.18
C TYR A 175 5.39 2.62 -0.38
N PHE A 176 5.84 2.59 -1.61
CA PHE A 176 6.44 3.76 -2.25
C PHE A 176 5.50 4.96 -2.19
N CYS A 177 4.22 4.77 -2.46
CA CYS A 177 3.26 5.88 -2.43
C CYS A 177 3.06 6.45 -1.04
N LEU A 178 3.00 5.61 -0.02
CA LEU A 178 2.94 6.05 1.37
C LEU A 178 4.20 6.79 1.80
N PHE A 179 5.35 6.19 1.52
CA PHE A 179 6.65 6.77 1.79
C PHE A 179 6.76 8.13 1.10
N PHE A 180 6.40 8.18 -0.18
CA PHE A 180 6.47 9.39 -0.97
C PHE A 180 5.56 10.49 -0.41
N LYS A 181 4.28 10.18 -0.14
CA LYS A 181 3.34 11.15 0.42
C LYS A 181 3.77 11.65 1.80
N ARG A 182 4.31 10.75 2.65
CA ARG A 182 4.82 11.11 3.98
C ARG A 182 6.00 12.06 3.93
N HIS A 183 6.97 11.80 3.03
CA HIS A 183 8.23 12.57 3.00
C HIS A 183 8.21 13.74 2.03
N PHE A 184 7.34 13.73 1.02
CA PHE A 184 7.21 14.80 0.01
C PHE A 184 5.94 15.64 0.18
N GLY A 185 5.02 15.25 1.07
CA GLY A 185 3.79 15.99 1.37
C GLY A 185 2.70 15.87 0.30
N THR A 186 2.97 15.22 -0.83
CA THR A 186 2.04 15.11 -1.96
C THR A 186 2.26 13.79 -2.73
N GLY A 187 1.36 13.45 -3.66
CA GLY A 187 1.52 12.28 -4.53
C GLY A 187 2.62 12.46 -5.58
N LEU A 188 3.13 11.33 -6.10
CA LEU A 188 4.21 11.32 -7.10
C LEU A 188 3.89 12.18 -8.32
N THR A 189 2.71 12.00 -8.92
CA THR A 189 2.27 12.73 -10.11
C THR A 189 2.19 14.23 -9.87
N ASP A 190 1.63 14.65 -8.74
CA ASP A 190 1.53 16.07 -8.39
C ASP A 190 2.92 16.68 -8.14
N TYR A 191 3.82 15.93 -7.49
CA TYR A 191 5.20 16.36 -7.28
C TYR A 191 5.95 16.53 -8.60
N ILE A 192 5.88 15.55 -9.49
CA ILE A 192 6.51 15.63 -10.83
C ILE A 192 5.94 16.83 -11.61
N ASN A 193 4.62 17.00 -11.58
CA ASN A 193 3.98 18.15 -12.24
C ASN A 193 4.45 19.48 -11.64
N LEU A 194 4.59 19.58 -10.32
CA LEU A 194 5.10 20.79 -9.67
C LEU A 194 6.54 21.13 -10.13
N GLU A 195 7.42 20.14 -10.17
CA GLU A 195 8.81 20.34 -10.64
C GLU A 195 8.85 20.74 -12.12
N ARG A 196 8.03 20.10 -12.96
CA ARG A 196 7.88 20.50 -14.39
C ARG A 196 7.35 21.92 -14.54
N MET A 197 6.42 22.33 -13.67
CA MET A 197 5.86 23.69 -13.69
C MET A 197 6.89 24.74 -13.31
N LYS A 198 7.80 24.48 -12.37
CA LYS A 198 8.93 25.39 -12.06
C LYS A 198 9.79 25.64 -13.29
N LYS A 199 10.12 24.60 -14.05
CA LYS A 199 10.85 24.72 -15.30
C LYS A 199 10.04 25.49 -16.35
N ALA A 200 8.74 25.18 -16.50
CA ALA A 200 7.87 25.82 -17.45
C ALA A 200 7.70 27.33 -17.22
N SER A 201 7.56 27.75 -15.95
CA SER A 201 7.45 29.17 -15.60
C SER A 201 8.72 29.94 -15.96
N SER A 202 9.90 29.35 -15.77
CA SER A 202 11.17 29.95 -16.18
C SER A 202 11.25 30.11 -17.71
N LEU A 203 10.91 29.07 -18.48
CA LEU A 203 10.93 29.14 -19.96
C LEU A 203 9.91 30.14 -20.52
N LEU A 204 8.72 30.21 -19.94
CA LEU A 204 7.71 31.19 -20.32
C LEU A 204 8.16 32.63 -20.05
N GLY A 205 8.90 32.87 -18.95
CA GLY A 205 9.48 34.16 -18.62
C GLY A 205 10.52 34.63 -19.64
N GLN A 206 11.28 33.75 -20.24
CA GLN A 206 12.27 34.06 -21.30
C GLN A 206 11.60 34.47 -22.62
N GLY A 207 10.35 34.04 -22.85
CA GLY A 207 9.50 34.56 -23.92
C GLY A 207 9.84 34.12 -25.35
N LEU A 208 10.83 33.27 -25.55
CA LEU A 208 11.37 32.91 -26.86
C LEU A 208 10.64 31.73 -27.52
N THR A 209 9.88 30.95 -26.78
CA THR A 209 9.35 29.64 -27.20
C THR A 209 7.81 29.63 -27.18
N SER A 210 7.16 28.89 -28.08
CA SER A 210 5.70 28.74 -28.07
C SER A 210 5.23 28.00 -26.80
N VAL A 211 3.98 28.20 -26.37
CA VAL A 211 3.38 27.45 -25.21
C VAL A 211 3.41 25.95 -25.46
N SER A 212 3.22 25.52 -26.71
CA SER A 212 3.25 24.12 -27.10
C SER A 212 4.65 23.52 -26.97
N ASP A 213 5.67 24.28 -27.36
CA ASP A 213 7.06 23.83 -27.22
C ASP A 213 7.49 23.78 -25.75
N VAL A 214 7.12 24.78 -24.96
CA VAL A 214 7.36 24.77 -23.52
C VAL A 214 6.74 23.52 -22.87
N ALA A 215 5.49 23.17 -23.21
CA ALA A 215 4.85 21.97 -22.69
C ALA A 215 5.66 20.72 -23.03
N ARG A 216 6.10 20.58 -24.28
CA ARG A 216 6.92 19.46 -24.75
C ARG A 216 8.27 19.40 -24.05
N GLU A 217 8.99 20.53 -23.97
CA GLU A 217 10.30 20.63 -23.31
C GLU A 217 10.25 20.39 -21.79
N CYS A 218 9.08 20.56 -21.18
CA CYS A 218 8.86 20.26 -19.78
C CYS A 218 8.32 18.84 -19.53
N GLY A 219 8.24 17.99 -20.59
CA GLY A 219 7.86 16.58 -20.47
C GLY A 219 6.36 16.34 -20.30
N PHE A 220 5.50 17.29 -20.71
CA PHE A 220 4.05 17.06 -20.69
C PHE A 220 3.60 16.28 -21.92
N PRO A 221 2.66 15.31 -21.77
CA PRO A 221 2.23 14.46 -22.87
C PRO A 221 1.44 15.22 -23.94
N ASN A 222 0.77 16.30 -23.55
CA ASN A 222 0.06 17.19 -24.47
C ASN A 222 -0.19 18.58 -23.85
N VAL A 223 -0.46 19.54 -24.71
CA VAL A 223 -0.69 20.96 -24.32
C VAL A 223 -1.95 21.14 -23.48
N THR A 224 -2.98 20.34 -23.72
CA THR A 224 -4.25 20.42 -22.96
C THR A 224 -4.03 20.08 -21.49
N TYR A 225 -3.31 18.99 -21.24
CA TYR A 225 -2.95 18.59 -19.87
C TYR A 225 -2.03 19.63 -19.22
N PHE A 226 -1.03 20.13 -19.95
CA PHE A 226 -0.15 21.19 -19.51
C PHE A 226 -0.94 22.44 -19.06
N ASN A 227 -1.85 22.94 -19.91
CA ASN A 227 -2.65 24.13 -19.59
C ASN A 227 -3.49 23.93 -18.33
N ARG A 228 -4.09 22.75 -18.14
CA ARG A 228 -4.87 22.41 -16.97
C ARG A 228 -3.99 22.43 -15.70
N VAL A 229 -2.83 21.79 -15.75
CA VAL A 229 -1.89 21.74 -14.62
C VAL A 229 -1.32 23.12 -14.32
N PHE A 230 -0.98 23.90 -15.35
CA PHE A 230 -0.47 25.24 -15.20
C PHE A 230 -1.50 26.17 -14.50
N ARG A 231 -2.76 26.13 -14.98
CA ARG A 231 -3.84 26.90 -14.35
C ARG A 231 -4.11 26.51 -12.91
N LYS A 232 -4.03 25.21 -12.59
CA LYS A 232 -4.14 24.70 -11.21
C LYS A 232 -3.06 25.30 -10.30
N ASN A 233 -1.82 25.45 -10.79
CA ASN A 233 -0.68 25.86 -9.97
C ASN A 233 -0.49 27.38 -9.90
N TYR A 234 -0.80 28.11 -10.97
CA TYR A 234 -0.53 29.55 -11.08
C TYR A 234 -1.80 30.42 -11.12
N GLY A 235 -3.00 29.83 -11.12
CA GLY A 235 -4.27 30.53 -11.16
C GLY A 235 -4.60 31.20 -12.50
N MET A 236 -3.71 31.10 -13.52
CA MET A 236 -3.86 31.72 -14.83
C MET A 236 -3.30 30.80 -15.94
N SER A 237 -3.66 31.05 -17.19
CA SER A 237 -3.11 30.32 -18.34
C SER A 237 -1.63 30.62 -18.57
N PRO A 238 -0.88 29.72 -19.25
CA PRO A 238 0.51 29.97 -19.62
C PRO A 238 0.71 31.25 -20.46
N THR A 239 -0.25 31.57 -21.33
CA THR A 239 -0.20 32.78 -22.17
C THR A 239 -0.39 34.05 -21.33
N GLU A 240 -1.34 34.05 -20.40
CA GLU A 240 -1.55 35.16 -19.47
C GLU A 240 -0.32 35.36 -18.57
N TYR A 241 0.26 34.28 -18.06
CA TYR A 241 1.48 34.30 -17.26
C TYR A 241 2.64 34.92 -18.03
N ARG A 242 2.89 34.48 -19.26
CA ARG A 242 3.93 35.03 -20.13
C ARG A 242 3.75 36.53 -20.33
N ASN A 243 2.52 36.98 -20.66
CA ASN A 243 2.23 38.39 -20.87
C ASN A 243 2.42 39.23 -19.62
N LYS A 244 2.15 38.67 -18.46
CA LYS A 244 2.34 39.34 -17.18
C LYS A 244 3.82 39.53 -16.86
N VAL A 245 4.63 38.47 -16.99
CA VAL A 245 6.07 38.53 -16.69
C VAL A 245 6.84 39.44 -17.68
N ARG A 246 6.38 39.56 -18.95
CA ARG A 246 7.00 40.47 -19.92
C ARG A 246 6.70 41.96 -19.64
N LYS A 247 5.68 42.27 -18.88
CA LYS A 247 5.30 43.63 -18.53
C LYS A 247 5.89 44.11 -17.21
N SER A 248 6.47 43.20 -16.42
CA SER A 248 7.17 43.47 -15.16
C SER A 248 8.65 43.65 -15.41
#